data_6d89fe8c7192189f88f96b2248d4dd3f
#
_entry.id   6d89fe8c7192189f88f96b2248d4dd3f
#
_cell.length_a   1.000
_cell.length_b   1.000
_cell.length_c   1.000
_cell.angle_alpha   90.00
_cell.angle_beta   90.00
_cell.angle_gamma   90.00
#
_symmetry.space_group_name_H-M   'P 1'
#
loop_
_entity.id
_entity.type
_entity.pdbx_description
1 polymer ?
#
loop_
_entity_poly.entity_id
_entity_poly.type
_entity_poly.pdbx_seq_one_letter_code
_entity_poly.pdbx_strand_id
1 'polypeptide(L)'
;MKQRLTLWIVIGMLAGIALGAALHQLLPADSPTLVNTADLLKLLPEVFLRLIKMIIAPLILATLITGIAAMGDSSALGRIGGRALGWFVCASLISISLGLVLVNLFQPGRGLHFVAAAPVVALSTADFTFRHFVLEIVPTSVIEAMAQNNVLQILVFALFAGVALSALGETGAPLVRGAEALVAMMLTMTDYVMRTAPLAVFGALASVIAIRGLGILVTYGAFVAEFYGGLALFWLMLFSVASAFMGRRAWLLARYIRQPLLLAYSTASSESALPRLFEALDRYGVPRRISGFVLPLGYSFNLDGSMMYTSFATMFIAQAYNIPLSAGQQIAMLLTLMITSKGIAGVPRASLVVIAATLTQFGLPIEGIALLLGVDTFLDMGRTATNVVGNAIATAVITHWEGMLQPPMDPDEPTPVALHHLPG
;
A
#
# COMPACT_ATOMS: atom_id res chain seq x y z
N MET A 1 -4.85 11.25 -18.82
CA MET A 1 -4.80 9.80 -19.07
C MET A 1 -5.33 8.96 -17.89
N LYS A 2 -5.03 9.30 -16.63
CA LYS A 2 -5.45 8.52 -15.43
C LYS A 2 -6.97 8.39 -15.27
N GLN A 3 -7.78 9.42 -15.53
CA GLN A 3 -9.26 9.32 -15.47
C GLN A 3 -9.84 8.29 -16.47
N ARG A 4 -9.21 8.11 -17.63
CA ARG A 4 -9.64 7.10 -18.61
C ARG A 4 -9.37 5.67 -18.13
N LEU A 5 -8.28 5.43 -17.38
CA LEU A 5 -7.95 4.10 -16.88
C LEU A 5 -8.98 3.61 -15.87
N THR A 6 -9.38 4.44 -14.91
CA THR A 6 -10.44 4.11 -13.94
C THR A 6 -11.75 3.76 -14.66
N LEU A 7 -12.13 4.54 -15.68
CA LEU A 7 -13.31 4.25 -16.49
C LEU A 7 -13.19 2.88 -17.18
N TRP A 8 -12.05 2.56 -17.79
CA TRP A 8 -11.82 1.27 -18.44
C TRP A 8 -11.85 0.10 -17.45
N ILE A 9 -11.36 0.30 -16.21
CA ILE A 9 -11.45 -0.70 -15.14
C ILE A 9 -12.92 -0.94 -14.76
N VAL A 10 -13.73 0.11 -14.61
CA VAL A 10 -15.17 -0.02 -14.34
C VAL A 10 -15.90 -0.71 -15.49
N ILE A 11 -15.57 -0.38 -16.74
CA ILE A 11 -16.12 -1.07 -17.92
C ILE A 11 -15.72 -2.55 -17.91
N GLY A 12 -14.46 -2.86 -17.66
CA GLY A 12 -13.97 -4.23 -17.53
C GLY A 12 -14.68 -5.00 -16.42
N MET A 13 -14.91 -4.34 -15.28
CA MET A 13 -15.66 -4.89 -14.15
C MET A 13 -17.11 -5.24 -14.56
N LEU A 14 -17.84 -4.29 -15.12
CA LEU A 14 -19.25 -4.50 -15.54
C LEU A 14 -19.36 -5.58 -16.64
N ALA A 15 -18.45 -5.56 -17.61
CA ALA A 15 -18.39 -6.58 -18.66
C ALA A 15 -18.07 -7.97 -18.07
N GLY A 16 -17.14 -8.05 -17.11
CA GLY A 16 -16.80 -9.29 -16.41
C GLY A 16 -17.99 -9.84 -15.60
N ILE A 17 -18.71 -8.97 -14.89
CA ILE A 17 -19.92 -9.35 -14.16
C ILE A 17 -20.99 -9.88 -15.14
N ALA A 18 -21.24 -9.17 -16.23
CA ALA A 18 -22.23 -9.56 -17.22
C ALA A 18 -21.88 -10.91 -17.89
N LEU A 19 -20.64 -11.09 -18.32
CA LEU A 19 -20.19 -12.35 -18.91
C LEU A 19 -20.24 -13.49 -17.90
N GLY A 20 -19.73 -13.29 -16.69
CA GLY A 20 -19.75 -14.31 -15.64
C GLY A 20 -21.17 -14.75 -15.28
N ALA A 21 -22.11 -13.77 -15.15
CA ALA A 21 -23.51 -14.08 -14.91
C ALA A 21 -24.16 -14.84 -16.06
N ALA A 22 -23.88 -14.45 -17.30
CA ALA A 22 -24.39 -15.16 -18.50
C ALA A 22 -23.86 -16.61 -18.55
N LEU A 23 -22.55 -16.82 -18.32
CA LEU A 23 -21.96 -18.16 -18.26
C LEU A 23 -22.58 -19.03 -17.16
N HIS A 24 -22.79 -18.44 -15.97
CA HIS A 24 -23.40 -19.12 -14.82
C HIS A 24 -24.85 -19.55 -15.08
N GLN A 25 -25.61 -18.76 -15.85
CA GLN A 25 -27.02 -19.06 -16.17
C GLN A 25 -27.18 -20.00 -17.36
N LEU A 26 -26.28 -19.90 -18.37
CA LEU A 26 -26.41 -20.64 -19.63
C LEU A 26 -25.77 -22.03 -19.58
N LEU A 27 -24.80 -22.24 -18.71
CA LEU A 27 -24.06 -23.49 -18.61
C LEU A 27 -24.34 -24.19 -17.26
N PRO A 28 -24.52 -25.53 -17.24
CA PRO A 28 -24.63 -26.28 -15.99
C PRO A 28 -23.40 -26.06 -15.09
N ALA A 29 -23.61 -25.96 -13.77
CA ALA A 29 -22.55 -25.65 -12.80
C ALA A 29 -21.35 -26.59 -12.86
N ASP A 30 -21.57 -27.88 -13.19
CA ASP A 30 -20.51 -28.90 -13.27
C ASP A 30 -20.08 -29.20 -14.70
N SER A 31 -20.43 -28.35 -15.69
CA SER A 31 -20.07 -28.62 -17.08
C SER A 31 -18.58 -28.38 -17.33
N PRO A 32 -17.86 -29.31 -18.01
CA PRO A 32 -16.46 -29.10 -18.38
C PRO A 32 -16.24 -27.81 -19.18
N THR A 33 -17.23 -27.41 -19.97
CA THR A 33 -17.18 -26.17 -20.77
C THR A 33 -17.14 -24.94 -19.88
N LEU A 34 -17.94 -24.88 -18.80
CA LEU A 34 -17.92 -23.77 -17.84
C LEU A 34 -16.58 -23.67 -17.14
N VAL A 35 -16.07 -24.80 -16.64
CA VAL A 35 -14.79 -24.87 -15.92
C VAL A 35 -13.65 -24.43 -16.84
N ASN A 36 -13.54 -24.99 -18.04
CA ASN A 36 -12.51 -24.65 -19.01
C ASN A 36 -12.56 -23.17 -19.42
N THR A 37 -13.75 -22.62 -19.63
CA THR A 37 -13.92 -21.20 -19.97
C THR A 37 -13.50 -20.31 -18.80
N ALA A 38 -13.90 -20.64 -17.57
CA ALA A 38 -13.48 -19.91 -16.38
C ALA A 38 -11.96 -19.97 -16.18
N ASP A 39 -11.32 -21.10 -16.44
CA ASP A 39 -9.86 -21.23 -16.35
C ASP A 39 -9.12 -20.44 -17.43
N LEU A 40 -9.65 -20.39 -18.66
CA LEU A 40 -9.12 -19.48 -19.69
C LEU A 40 -9.23 -18.00 -19.28
N LEU A 41 -10.34 -17.63 -18.67
CA LEU A 41 -10.52 -16.25 -18.18
C LEU A 41 -9.56 -15.90 -17.02
N LYS A 42 -9.16 -16.88 -16.20
CA LYS A 42 -8.15 -16.70 -15.13
C LYS A 42 -6.75 -16.38 -15.66
N LEU A 43 -6.42 -16.73 -16.90
CA LEU A 43 -5.13 -16.38 -17.50
C LEU A 43 -4.90 -14.86 -17.51
N LEU A 44 -5.95 -14.05 -17.66
CA LEU A 44 -5.83 -12.59 -17.70
C LEU A 44 -5.30 -12.01 -16.36
N PRO A 45 -5.91 -12.28 -15.20
CA PRO A 45 -5.37 -11.83 -13.93
C PRO A 45 -4.02 -12.49 -13.60
N GLU A 46 -3.78 -13.75 -13.96
CA GLU A 46 -2.51 -14.42 -13.72
C GLU A 46 -1.34 -13.78 -14.46
N VAL A 47 -1.51 -13.44 -15.75
CA VAL A 47 -0.51 -12.69 -16.54
C VAL A 47 -0.27 -11.32 -15.90
N PHE A 48 -1.34 -10.61 -15.52
CA PHE A 48 -1.21 -9.32 -14.84
C PHE A 48 -0.41 -9.42 -13.53
N LEU A 49 -0.66 -10.44 -12.71
CA LEU A 49 0.09 -10.67 -11.47
C LEU A 49 1.57 -10.99 -11.74
N ARG A 50 1.90 -11.74 -12.80
CA ARG A 50 3.29 -11.97 -13.20
C ARG A 50 3.99 -10.68 -13.64
N LEU A 51 3.28 -9.82 -14.39
CA LEU A 51 3.79 -8.51 -14.79
C LEU A 51 4.02 -7.59 -13.56
N ILE A 52 3.15 -7.63 -12.57
CA ILE A 52 3.36 -6.92 -11.30
C ILE A 52 4.59 -7.47 -10.58
N LYS A 53 4.67 -8.79 -10.38
CA LYS A 53 5.77 -9.43 -9.63
C LYS A 53 7.16 -9.06 -10.15
N MET A 54 7.36 -8.93 -11.45
CA MET A 54 8.68 -8.59 -12.03
C MET A 54 9.18 -7.19 -11.65
N ILE A 55 8.27 -6.28 -11.26
CA ILE A 55 8.61 -4.88 -10.94
C ILE A 55 9.00 -4.74 -9.46
N ILE A 56 8.52 -5.63 -8.60
CA ILE A 56 8.56 -5.52 -7.14
C ILE A 56 9.97 -5.32 -6.60
N ALA A 57 10.82 -6.30 -6.83
CA ALA A 57 12.15 -6.35 -6.23
C ALA A 57 13.02 -5.13 -6.61
N PRO A 58 13.15 -4.77 -7.91
CA PRO A 58 13.95 -3.61 -8.29
C PRO A 58 13.35 -2.29 -7.79
N LEU A 59 12.01 -2.14 -7.76
CA LEU A 59 11.35 -0.93 -7.28
C LEU A 59 11.60 -0.72 -5.79
N ILE A 60 11.38 -1.76 -4.97
CA ILE A 60 11.58 -1.68 -3.52
C ILE A 60 13.05 -1.37 -3.22
N LEU A 61 13.99 -2.10 -3.84
CA LEU A 61 15.42 -1.88 -3.64
C LEU A 61 15.80 -0.41 -3.92
N ALA A 62 15.45 0.08 -5.09
CA ALA A 62 15.83 1.43 -5.52
C ALA A 62 15.16 2.52 -4.68
N THR A 63 13.87 2.38 -4.35
CA THR A 63 13.12 3.36 -3.55
C THR A 63 13.67 3.47 -2.13
N LEU A 64 14.03 2.35 -1.51
CA LEU A 64 14.62 2.36 -0.17
C LEU A 64 16.03 2.94 -0.16
N ILE A 65 16.88 2.57 -1.13
CA ILE A 65 18.24 3.14 -1.24
C ILE A 65 18.16 4.65 -1.39
N THR A 66 17.35 5.18 -2.31
CA THR A 66 17.22 6.62 -2.54
C THR A 66 16.64 7.35 -1.32
N GLY A 67 15.60 6.78 -0.69
CA GLY A 67 14.98 7.36 0.51
C GLY A 67 15.97 7.46 1.70
N ILE A 68 16.78 6.43 1.92
CA ILE A 68 17.77 6.40 3.02
C ILE A 68 18.97 7.30 2.71
N ALA A 69 19.50 7.26 1.48
CA ALA A 69 20.61 8.09 1.06
C ALA A 69 20.30 9.60 1.15
N ALA A 70 19.03 9.98 0.93
CA ALA A 70 18.56 11.37 1.01
C ALA A 70 18.48 11.92 2.45
N MET A 71 18.65 11.11 3.50
CA MET A 71 18.48 11.56 4.89
C MET A 71 19.62 12.47 5.39
N GLY A 72 20.78 12.52 4.75
CA GLY A 72 21.88 13.47 5.02
C GLY A 72 22.30 13.61 6.50
N ASP A 73 23.47 14.17 6.73
CA ASP A 73 24.14 14.16 8.04
C ASP A 73 23.98 15.48 8.82
N SER A 74 22.75 15.84 9.31
CA SER A 74 22.62 16.96 10.24
C SER A 74 21.88 16.58 11.53
N SER A 75 22.37 17.07 12.68
CA SER A 75 21.82 16.76 14.01
C SER A 75 20.36 17.20 14.19
N ALA A 76 19.95 18.29 13.54
CA ALA A 76 18.54 18.73 13.51
C ALA A 76 17.66 17.80 12.68
N LEU A 77 18.18 17.32 11.53
CA LEU A 77 17.55 16.33 10.69
C LEU A 77 17.38 15.00 11.43
N GLY A 78 18.38 14.59 12.21
CA GLY A 78 18.32 13.40 13.06
C GLY A 78 17.19 13.45 14.10
N ARG A 79 16.96 14.59 14.75
CA ARG A 79 15.90 14.74 15.73
C ARG A 79 14.51 14.73 15.07
N ILE A 80 14.31 15.50 14.00
CA ILE A 80 13.05 15.51 13.24
C ILE A 80 12.80 14.14 12.63
N GLY A 81 13.83 13.50 12.05
CA GLY A 81 13.78 12.16 11.49
C GLY A 81 13.39 11.11 12.54
N GLY A 82 14.02 11.15 13.72
CA GLY A 82 13.70 10.24 14.81
C GLY A 82 12.26 10.37 15.29
N ARG A 83 11.72 11.61 15.40
CA ARG A 83 10.32 11.87 15.75
C ARG A 83 9.37 11.40 14.64
N ALA A 84 9.73 11.63 13.37
CA ALA A 84 8.96 11.18 12.23
C ALA A 84 8.89 9.65 12.16
N LEU A 85 10.03 8.96 12.25
CA LEU A 85 10.09 7.50 12.26
C LEU A 85 9.34 6.90 13.44
N GLY A 86 9.48 7.48 14.64
CA GLY A 86 8.71 7.07 15.82
C GLY A 86 7.20 7.15 15.58
N TRP A 87 6.72 8.29 15.04
CA TRP A 87 5.31 8.44 14.68
C TRP A 87 4.89 7.40 13.63
N PHE A 88 5.66 7.23 12.56
CA PHE A 88 5.35 6.30 11.48
C PHE A 88 5.28 4.85 11.95
N VAL A 89 6.18 4.44 12.84
CA VAL A 89 6.16 3.08 13.43
C VAL A 89 4.89 2.89 14.28
N CYS A 90 4.55 3.86 15.13
CA CYS A 90 3.34 3.78 15.95
C CYS A 90 2.06 3.79 15.10
N ALA A 91 1.94 4.70 14.13
CA ALA A 91 0.79 4.78 13.24
C ALA A 91 0.62 3.49 12.41
N SER A 92 1.73 2.97 11.88
CA SER A 92 1.75 1.71 11.14
C SER A 92 1.29 0.53 11.98
N LEU A 93 1.80 0.42 13.22
CA LEU A 93 1.43 -0.67 14.12
C LEU A 93 -0.07 -0.62 14.47
N ILE A 94 -0.59 0.56 14.74
CA ILE A 94 -2.02 0.77 15.00
C ILE A 94 -2.84 0.42 13.76
N SER A 95 -2.42 0.88 12.58
CA SER A 95 -3.12 0.66 11.33
C SER A 95 -3.21 -0.83 10.95
N ILE A 96 -2.08 -1.55 10.99
CA ILE A 96 -2.03 -2.99 10.69
C ILE A 96 -2.85 -3.77 11.74
N SER A 97 -2.71 -3.42 13.02
CA SER A 97 -3.46 -4.07 14.10
C SER A 97 -4.96 -3.84 13.96
N LEU A 98 -5.38 -2.63 13.60
CA LEU A 98 -6.78 -2.32 13.37
C LEU A 98 -7.34 -3.14 12.21
N GLY A 99 -6.62 -3.25 11.08
CA GLY A 99 -6.99 -4.11 9.97
C GLY A 99 -7.19 -5.56 10.39
N LEU A 100 -6.26 -6.09 11.19
CA LEU A 100 -6.31 -7.45 11.73
C LEU A 100 -7.52 -7.65 12.67
N VAL A 101 -7.77 -6.70 13.57
CA VAL A 101 -8.91 -6.78 14.50
C VAL A 101 -10.24 -6.76 13.74
N LEU A 102 -10.39 -5.83 12.78
CA LEU A 102 -11.62 -5.69 12.03
C LEU A 102 -11.93 -6.93 11.19
N VAL A 103 -10.95 -7.49 10.48
CA VAL A 103 -11.18 -8.69 9.65
C VAL A 103 -11.48 -9.93 10.50
N ASN A 104 -10.96 -10.03 11.73
CA ASN A 104 -11.32 -11.08 12.65
C ASN A 104 -12.70 -10.87 13.28
N LEU A 105 -13.13 -9.62 13.47
CA LEU A 105 -14.43 -9.28 14.01
C LEU A 105 -15.56 -9.53 13.00
N PHE A 106 -15.41 -9.02 11.79
CA PHE A 106 -16.44 -9.08 10.76
C PHE A 106 -16.40 -10.36 9.92
N GLN A 107 -15.22 -10.93 9.74
CA GLN A 107 -14.98 -12.20 9.03
C GLN A 107 -15.55 -12.24 7.60
N PRO A 108 -15.27 -11.24 6.75
CA PRO A 108 -15.88 -11.11 5.42
C PRO A 108 -15.56 -12.27 4.46
N GLY A 109 -14.48 -13.04 4.72
CA GLY A 109 -14.09 -14.18 3.92
C GLY A 109 -14.84 -15.48 4.27
N ARG A 110 -15.51 -15.55 5.42
CA ARG A 110 -16.22 -16.78 5.83
C ARG A 110 -17.37 -17.14 4.89
N GLY A 111 -17.49 -18.42 4.58
CA GLY A 111 -18.55 -18.96 3.72
C GLY A 111 -18.20 -18.95 2.22
N LEU A 112 -17.04 -18.44 1.80
CA LEU A 112 -16.64 -18.48 0.40
C LEU A 112 -16.13 -19.85 -0.04
N HIS A 113 -15.52 -20.63 0.86
CA HIS A 113 -15.07 -22.02 0.65
C HIS A 113 -14.31 -22.24 -0.65
N PHE A 114 -13.29 -21.45 -0.93
CA PHE A 114 -12.39 -21.70 -2.07
C PHE A 114 -11.47 -22.88 -1.75
N VAL A 115 -11.17 -23.68 -2.77
CA VAL A 115 -10.20 -24.78 -2.69
C VAL A 115 -8.89 -24.28 -3.30
N ALA A 116 -7.79 -24.40 -2.55
CA ALA A 116 -6.47 -24.07 -3.07
C ALA A 116 -6.07 -25.07 -4.17
N ALA A 117 -5.50 -24.57 -5.27
CA ALA A 117 -5.05 -25.40 -6.38
C ALA A 117 -3.82 -26.26 -6.02
N ALA A 118 -3.06 -25.85 -4.99
CA ALA A 118 -1.94 -26.61 -4.45
C ALA A 118 -2.16 -26.91 -2.97
N PRO A 119 -1.59 -28.01 -2.44
CA PRO A 119 -1.67 -28.27 -1.00
C PRO A 119 -1.05 -27.09 -0.26
N VAL A 120 -1.83 -26.52 0.65
CA VAL A 120 -1.35 -25.51 1.59
C VAL A 120 -0.30 -26.20 2.45
N VAL A 121 0.96 -25.80 2.29
CA VAL A 121 2.02 -26.26 3.19
C VAL A 121 1.71 -25.62 4.53
N ALA A 122 1.10 -26.40 5.44
CA ALA A 122 0.90 -25.95 6.79
C ALA A 122 2.28 -25.64 7.38
N LEU A 123 2.57 -24.34 7.56
CA LEU A 123 3.78 -23.94 8.29
C LEU A 123 3.66 -24.56 9.68
N SER A 124 4.52 -25.53 9.94
CA SER A 124 4.60 -26.09 11.28
C SER A 124 5.04 -24.96 12.21
N THR A 125 4.25 -24.68 13.23
CA THR A 125 4.61 -23.69 14.26
C THR A 125 5.90 -24.08 15.00
N ALA A 126 6.37 -25.32 14.84
CA ALA A 126 7.61 -25.83 15.39
C ALA A 126 8.87 -25.23 14.72
N ASP A 127 8.79 -24.77 13.47
CA ASP A 127 9.93 -24.22 12.72
C ASP A 127 10.09 -22.70 12.92
N PHE A 128 9.13 -22.02 13.56
CA PHE A 128 9.22 -20.58 13.88
C PHE A 128 10.08 -20.36 15.14
N THR A 129 11.35 -20.71 15.05
CA THR A 129 12.32 -20.33 16.09
C THR A 129 12.75 -18.88 15.83
N PHE A 130 12.79 -18.04 16.90
CA PHE A 130 13.31 -16.67 16.80
C PHE A 130 14.68 -16.61 16.11
N ARG A 131 15.53 -17.63 16.32
CA ARG A 131 16.82 -17.77 15.66
C ARG A 131 16.66 -17.89 14.11
N HIS A 132 15.73 -18.73 13.65
CA HIS A 132 15.47 -18.93 12.22
C HIS A 132 14.94 -17.63 11.60
N PHE A 133 13.98 -16.98 12.25
CA PHE A 133 13.44 -15.69 11.81
C PHE A 133 14.53 -14.62 11.66
N VAL A 134 15.42 -14.47 12.66
CA VAL A 134 16.52 -13.48 12.61
C VAL A 134 17.51 -13.80 11.47
N LEU A 135 17.83 -15.06 11.26
CA LEU A 135 18.73 -15.48 10.18
C LEU A 135 18.10 -15.30 8.80
N GLU A 136 16.81 -15.53 8.66
CA GLU A 136 16.09 -15.33 7.39
C GLU A 136 15.90 -13.85 7.01
N ILE A 137 15.98 -12.93 7.96
CA ILE A 137 15.91 -11.49 7.68
C ILE A 137 17.14 -11.02 6.89
N VAL A 138 18.32 -11.60 7.16
CA VAL A 138 19.58 -11.16 6.54
C VAL A 138 19.82 -11.94 5.25
N PRO A 139 19.90 -11.28 4.07
CA PRO A 139 20.11 -11.99 2.82
C PRO A 139 21.53 -12.55 2.73
N THR A 140 21.67 -13.79 2.25
CA THR A 140 22.95 -14.36 1.83
C THR A 140 23.42 -13.77 0.50
N SER A 141 22.47 -13.37 -0.34
CA SER A 141 22.70 -12.72 -1.63
C SER A 141 21.53 -11.80 -1.97
N VAL A 142 21.84 -10.53 -2.32
CA VAL A 142 20.80 -9.59 -2.79
C VAL A 142 20.17 -10.06 -4.09
N ILE A 143 20.93 -10.70 -4.96
CA ILE A 143 20.41 -11.20 -6.25
C ILE A 143 19.40 -12.32 -6.01
N GLU A 144 19.71 -13.24 -5.11
CA GLU A 144 18.78 -14.32 -4.70
C GLU A 144 17.52 -13.73 -4.04
N ALA A 145 17.67 -12.79 -3.11
CA ALA A 145 16.55 -12.10 -2.47
C ALA A 145 15.62 -11.43 -3.51
N MET A 146 16.21 -10.79 -4.53
CA MET A 146 15.45 -10.18 -5.64
C MET A 146 14.79 -11.24 -6.54
N ALA A 147 15.48 -12.32 -6.88
CA ALA A 147 14.93 -13.39 -7.71
C ALA A 147 13.73 -14.10 -7.05
N GLN A 148 13.78 -14.25 -5.73
CA GLN A 148 12.70 -14.83 -4.92
C GLN A 148 11.63 -13.80 -4.50
N ASN A 149 11.82 -12.51 -4.82
CA ASN A 149 10.98 -11.40 -4.33
C ASN A 149 10.86 -11.38 -2.79
N ASN A 150 11.93 -11.74 -2.06
CA ASN A 150 11.95 -11.69 -0.61
C ASN A 150 12.14 -10.23 -0.14
N VAL A 151 10.99 -9.55 0.03
CA VAL A 151 10.94 -8.12 0.33
C VAL A 151 11.69 -7.76 1.61
N LEU A 152 11.62 -8.61 2.63
CA LEU A 152 12.30 -8.38 3.90
C LEU A 152 13.83 -8.38 3.75
N GLN A 153 14.36 -9.34 3.02
CA GLN A 153 15.80 -9.42 2.72
C GLN A 153 16.27 -8.26 1.83
N ILE A 154 15.46 -7.89 0.83
CA ILE A 154 15.75 -6.72 -0.02
C ILE A 154 15.80 -5.43 0.83
N LEU A 155 14.87 -5.26 1.78
CA LEU A 155 14.85 -4.12 2.68
C LEU A 155 16.11 -4.04 3.54
N VAL A 156 16.54 -5.16 4.14
CA VAL A 156 17.78 -5.17 4.95
C VAL A 156 18.99 -4.79 4.11
N PHE A 157 19.14 -5.37 2.92
CA PHE A 157 20.23 -4.98 2.02
C PHE A 157 20.15 -3.49 1.64
N ALA A 158 18.94 -3.00 1.28
CA ALA A 158 18.74 -1.60 0.90
C ALA A 158 19.08 -0.62 2.05
N LEU A 159 18.80 -1.01 3.31
CA LEU A 159 19.16 -0.24 4.49
C LEU A 159 20.70 -0.07 4.59
N PHE A 160 21.44 -1.18 4.51
CA PHE A 160 22.91 -1.12 4.53
C PHE A 160 23.47 -0.35 3.33
N ALA A 161 22.95 -0.60 2.13
CA ALA A 161 23.39 0.08 0.92
C ALA A 161 23.11 1.60 0.98
N GLY A 162 21.91 2.01 1.42
CA GLY A 162 21.54 3.41 1.54
C GLY A 162 22.40 4.16 2.57
N VAL A 163 22.65 3.55 3.74
CA VAL A 163 23.55 4.12 4.76
C VAL A 163 24.98 4.22 4.24
N ALA A 164 25.49 3.19 3.58
CA ALA A 164 26.82 3.20 3.00
C ALA A 164 26.98 4.28 1.92
N LEU A 165 25.96 4.44 1.04
CA LEU A 165 25.98 5.48 0.01
C LEU A 165 25.91 6.89 0.61
N SER A 166 25.14 7.09 1.68
CA SER A 166 25.13 8.35 2.43
C SER A 166 26.50 8.66 3.01
N ALA A 167 27.20 7.68 3.58
CA ALA A 167 28.53 7.83 4.15
C ALA A 167 29.61 8.10 3.09
N LEU A 168 29.46 7.61 1.86
CA LEU A 168 30.37 7.85 0.74
C LEU A 168 30.28 9.26 0.15
N GLY A 169 29.20 10.01 0.46
CA GLY A 169 29.01 11.38 -0.04
C GLY A 169 29.08 11.47 -1.56
N GLU A 170 29.90 12.36 -2.09
CA GLU A 170 30.06 12.60 -3.54
C GLU A 170 30.47 11.35 -4.33
N THR A 171 31.25 10.46 -3.74
CA THR A 171 31.65 9.20 -4.38
C THR A 171 30.48 8.26 -4.59
N GLY A 172 29.51 8.28 -3.68
CA GLY A 172 28.27 7.50 -3.77
C GLY A 172 27.20 8.12 -4.69
N ALA A 173 27.27 9.41 -4.97
CA ALA A 173 26.27 10.14 -5.73
C ALA A 173 25.89 9.54 -7.11
N PRO A 174 26.82 8.98 -7.91
CA PRO A 174 26.45 8.32 -9.17
C PRO A 174 25.53 7.10 -8.98
N LEU A 175 25.74 6.32 -7.91
CA LEU A 175 24.91 5.16 -7.61
C LEU A 175 23.53 5.57 -7.10
N VAL A 176 23.44 6.63 -6.30
CA VAL A 176 22.15 7.20 -5.87
C VAL A 176 21.36 7.69 -7.09
N ARG A 177 21.98 8.44 -8.01
CA ARG A 177 21.32 8.84 -9.27
C ARG A 177 20.90 7.65 -10.12
N GLY A 178 21.70 6.58 -10.15
CA GLY A 178 21.36 5.31 -10.81
C GLY A 178 20.11 4.67 -10.18
N ALA A 179 20.02 4.66 -8.86
CA ALA A 179 18.84 4.17 -8.14
C ALA A 179 17.60 5.04 -8.41
N GLU A 180 17.74 6.37 -8.45
CA GLU A 180 16.65 7.30 -8.82
C GLU A 180 16.14 7.03 -10.25
N ALA A 181 17.06 6.83 -11.20
CA ALA A 181 16.72 6.47 -12.58
C ALA A 181 16.01 5.10 -12.64
N LEU A 182 16.44 4.14 -11.82
CA LEU A 182 15.79 2.83 -11.72
C LEU A 182 14.36 2.97 -11.13
N VAL A 183 14.14 3.81 -10.13
CA VAL A 183 12.79 4.12 -9.62
C VAL A 183 11.92 4.66 -10.75
N ALA A 184 12.40 5.68 -11.49
CA ALA A 184 11.66 6.28 -12.59
C ALA A 184 11.30 5.26 -13.69
N MET A 185 12.25 4.38 -14.02
CA MET A 185 12.03 3.28 -14.98
C MET A 185 10.95 2.30 -14.46
N MET A 186 11.05 1.87 -13.21
CA MET A 186 10.07 0.93 -12.61
C MET A 186 8.66 1.54 -12.52
N LEU A 187 8.56 2.83 -12.19
CA LEU A 187 7.27 3.54 -12.17
C LEU A 187 6.66 3.64 -13.57
N THR A 188 7.48 3.89 -14.59
CA THR A 188 7.04 3.89 -16.00
C THR A 188 6.56 2.50 -16.42
N MET A 189 7.29 1.44 -16.06
CA MET A 189 6.88 0.05 -16.30
C MET A 189 5.56 -0.28 -15.57
N THR A 190 5.41 0.21 -14.34
CA THR A 190 4.15 0.06 -13.59
C THR A 190 2.99 0.71 -14.34
N ASP A 191 3.16 1.90 -14.89
CA ASP A 191 2.13 2.55 -15.71
C ASP A 191 1.76 1.71 -16.96
N TYR A 192 2.73 1.03 -17.59
CA TYR A 192 2.46 0.13 -18.73
C TYR A 192 1.67 -1.10 -18.28
N VAL A 193 2.09 -1.74 -17.19
CA VAL A 193 1.39 -2.90 -16.63
C VAL A 193 -0.02 -2.53 -16.19
N MET A 194 -0.20 -1.35 -15.58
CA MET A 194 -1.51 -0.88 -15.16
C MET A 194 -2.51 -0.68 -16.30
N ARG A 195 -2.07 -0.48 -17.54
CA ARG A 195 -2.96 -0.42 -18.72
C ARG A 195 -3.63 -1.77 -19.00
N THR A 196 -3.06 -2.88 -18.54
CA THR A 196 -3.67 -4.22 -18.68
C THR A 196 -4.64 -4.54 -17.54
N ALA A 197 -4.70 -3.71 -16.49
CA ALA A 197 -5.59 -3.92 -15.33
C ALA A 197 -7.08 -4.08 -15.69
N PRO A 198 -7.67 -3.35 -16.68
CA PRO A 198 -9.06 -3.58 -17.08
C PRO A 198 -9.34 -5.02 -17.54
N LEU A 199 -8.39 -5.62 -18.29
CA LEU A 199 -8.50 -7.01 -18.75
C LEU A 199 -8.36 -8.00 -17.59
N ALA A 200 -7.45 -7.72 -16.66
CA ALA A 200 -7.29 -8.54 -15.46
C ALA A 200 -8.53 -8.53 -14.58
N VAL A 201 -9.14 -7.35 -14.36
CA VAL A 201 -10.38 -7.19 -13.60
C VAL A 201 -11.56 -7.90 -14.29
N PHE A 202 -11.68 -7.73 -15.62
CA PHE A 202 -12.66 -8.45 -16.42
C PHE A 202 -12.54 -9.97 -16.24
N GLY A 203 -11.35 -10.54 -16.44
CA GLY A 203 -11.12 -11.97 -16.33
C GLY A 203 -11.34 -12.51 -14.92
N ALA A 204 -10.89 -11.77 -13.89
CA ALA A 204 -11.06 -12.14 -12.50
C ALA A 204 -12.54 -12.23 -12.11
N LEU A 205 -13.33 -11.19 -12.43
CA LEU A 205 -14.76 -11.19 -12.10
C LEU A 205 -15.55 -12.17 -12.95
N ALA A 206 -15.28 -12.24 -14.25
CA ALA A 206 -15.98 -13.17 -15.13
C ALA A 206 -15.76 -14.62 -14.67
N SER A 207 -14.51 -15.02 -14.35
CA SER A 207 -14.21 -16.37 -13.90
C SER A 207 -14.85 -16.70 -12.55
N VAL A 208 -14.78 -15.80 -11.58
CA VAL A 208 -15.33 -16.03 -10.23
C VAL A 208 -16.86 -16.08 -10.27
N ILE A 209 -17.52 -15.14 -10.99
CA ILE A 209 -18.98 -15.11 -11.08
C ILE A 209 -19.52 -16.29 -11.92
N ALA A 210 -18.81 -16.72 -12.95
CA ALA A 210 -19.17 -17.91 -13.71
C ALA A 210 -19.30 -19.15 -12.80
N ILE A 211 -18.38 -19.33 -11.87
CA ILE A 211 -18.38 -20.48 -10.95
C ILE A 211 -19.31 -20.26 -9.74
N ARG A 212 -19.32 -19.06 -9.13
CA ARG A 212 -19.96 -18.78 -7.84
C ARG A 212 -21.31 -18.05 -7.95
N GLY A 213 -21.65 -17.56 -9.13
CA GLY A 213 -22.84 -16.73 -9.34
C GLY A 213 -22.69 -15.31 -8.79
N LEU A 214 -23.77 -14.53 -8.90
CA LEU A 214 -23.80 -13.11 -8.48
C LEU A 214 -23.73 -12.91 -6.96
N GLY A 215 -23.98 -13.94 -6.14
CA GLY A 215 -23.92 -13.87 -4.68
C GLY A 215 -22.58 -13.39 -4.14
N ILE A 216 -21.47 -13.62 -4.86
CA ILE A 216 -20.13 -13.14 -4.49
C ILE A 216 -20.06 -11.61 -4.39
N LEU A 217 -20.90 -10.88 -5.13
CA LEU A 217 -20.92 -9.42 -5.11
C LEU A 217 -21.36 -8.85 -3.76
N VAL A 218 -22.21 -9.57 -3.03
CA VAL A 218 -22.62 -9.19 -1.67
C VAL A 218 -21.43 -9.26 -0.73
N THR A 219 -20.63 -10.32 -0.84
CA THR A 219 -19.38 -10.46 -0.06
C THR A 219 -18.37 -9.35 -0.38
N TYR A 220 -18.22 -9.00 -1.65
CA TYR A 220 -17.37 -7.88 -2.05
C TYR A 220 -17.89 -6.54 -1.52
N GLY A 221 -19.23 -6.33 -1.54
CA GLY A 221 -19.85 -5.14 -0.98
C GLY A 221 -19.60 -5.02 0.53
N ALA A 222 -19.78 -6.12 1.27
CA ALA A 222 -19.48 -6.18 2.70
C ALA A 222 -18.00 -5.91 2.97
N PHE A 223 -17.11 -6.60 2.25
CA PHE A 223 -15.66 -6.40 2.38
C PHE A 223 -15.23 -4.94 2.18
N VAL A 224 -15.74 -4.29 1.13
CA VAL A 224 -15.45 -2.87 0.86
C VAL A 224 -16.01 -1.98 1.96
N ALA A 225 -17.28 -2.20 2.38
CA ALA A 225 -17.91 -1.39 3.42
C ALA A 225 -17.18 -1.50 4.77
N GLU A 226 -16.81 -2.70 5.17
CA GLU A 226 -16.05 -2.97 6.40
C GLU A 226 -14.66 -2.31 6.37
N PHE A 227 -13.97 -2.41 5.25
CA PHE A 227 -12.67 -1.76 5.07
C PHE A 227 -12.78 -0.23 5.15
N TYR A 228 -13.75 0.38 4.47
CA TYR A 228 -13.97 1.84 4.55
C TYR A 228 -14.41 2.28 5.95
N GLY A 229 -15.20 1.47 6.64
CA GLY A 229 -15.51 1.67 8.06
C GLY A 229 -14.25 1.68 8.92
N GLY A 230 -13.33 0.77 8.65
CA GLY A 230 -12.00 0.72 9.28
C GLY A 230 -11.16 1.95 8.99
N LEU A 231 -11.11 2.42 7.75
CA LEU A 231 -10.41 3.66 7.39
C LEU A 231 -11.00 4.88 8.11
N ALA A 232 -12.33 4.98 8.18
CA ALA A 232 -13.01 6.06 8.89
C ALA A 232 -12.68 6.04 10.39
N LEU A 233 -12.68 4.87 11.01
CA LEU A 233 -12.28 4.69 12.40
C LEU A 233 -10.81 5.09 12.61
N PHE A 234 -9.92 4.70 11.72
CA PHE A 234 -8.52 5.07 11.78
C PHE A 234 -8.31 6.58 11.63
N TRP A 235 -9.05 7.25 10.74
CA TRP A 235 -9.02 8.71 10.64
C TRP A 235 -9.46 9.37 11.93
N LEU A 236 -10.55 8.88 12.53
CA LEU A 236 -11.03 9.40 13.82
C LEU A 236 -9.95 9.26 14.91
N MET A 237 -9.26 8.10 14.96
CA MET A 237 -8.15 7.87 15.88
C MET A 237 -6.99 8.84 15.62
N LEU A 238 -6.55 9.00 14.38
CA LEU A 238 -5.46 9.91 14.01
C LEU A 238 -5.78 11.37 14.38
N PHE A 239 -6.98 11.85 14.03
CA PHE A 239 -7.41 13.22 14.40
C PHE A 239 -7.58 13.41 15.91
N SER A 240 -8.03 12.38 16.63
CA SER A 240 -8.15 12.41 18.08
C SER A 240 -6.79 12.51 18.76
N VAL A 241 -5.83 11.68 18.33
CA VAL A 241 -4.44 11.73 18.84
C VAL A 241 -3.80 13.08 18.49
N ALA A 242 -3.94 13.56 17.26
CA ALA A 242 -3.44 14.87 16.87
C ALA A 242 -4.06 16.00 17.69
N SER A 243 -5.36 15.87 18.03
CA SER A 243 -6.07 16.86 18.87
C SER A 243 -5.55 16.89 20.31
N ALA A 244 -5.03 15.78 20.83
CA ALA A 244 -4.40 15.75 22.14
C ALA A 244 -3.14 16.64 22.20
N PHE A 245 -2.42 16.78 21.06
CA PHE A 245 -1.23 17.63 20.96
C PHE A 245 -1.54 19.05 20.50
N MET A 246 -2.39 19.22 19.47
CA MET A 246 -2.63 20.49 18.77
C MET A 246 -4.01 21.12 19.07
N GLY A 247 -4.84 20.45 19.88
CA GLY A 247 -6.19 20.93 20.18
C GLY A 247 -7.07 21.04 18.92
N ARG A 248 -7.87 22.09 18.84
CA ARG A 248 -8.78 22.36 17.71
C ARG A 248 -8.06 22.53 16.36
N ARG A 249 -6.77 22.85 16.37
CA ARG A 249 -5.97 22.97 15.12
C ARG A 249 -5.88 21.67 14.37
N ALA A 250 -5.91 20.51 15.04
CA ALA A 250 -5.91 19.21 14.36
C ALA A 250 -7.10 19.07 13.39
N TRP A 251 -8.31 19.42 13.84
CA TRP A 251 -9.51 19.36 12.99
C TRP A 251 -9.52 20.42 11.88
N LEU A 252 -8.90 21.58 12.15
CA LEU A 252 -8.73 22.61 11.13
C LEU A 252 -7.88 22.12 9.96
N LEU A 253 -6.87 21.26 10.20
CA LEU A 253 -6.03 20.68 9.16
C LEU A 253 -6.86 19.98 8.07
N ALA A 254 -7.96 19.30 8.44
CA ALA A 254 -8.85 18.62 7.49
C ALA A 254 -9.38 19.57 6.39
N ARG A 255 -9.61 20.84 6.72
CA ARG A 255 -10.07 21.85 5.76
C ARG A 255 -8.99 22.18 4.73
N TYR A 256 -7.71 22.25 5.14
CA TYR A 256 -6.60 22.58 4.25
C TYR A 256 -6.26 21.41 3.31
N ILE A 257 -6.31 20.19 3.81
CA ILE A 257 -5.92 19.01 3.02
C ILE A 257 -7.04 18.46 2.14
N ARG A 258 -8.23 19.07 2.11
CA ARG A 258 -9.38 18.57 1.32
C ARG A 258 -9.07 18.39 -0.16
N GLN A 259 -8.34 19.35 -0.77
CA GLN A 259 -7.99 19.29 -2.20
C GLN A 259 -6.98 18.18 -2.51
N PRO A 260 -5.79 18.09 -1.85
CA PRO A 260 -4.89 16.97 -2.06
C PRO A 260 -5.52 15.62 -1.71
N LEU A 261 -6.40 15.56 -0.71
CA LEU A 261 -7.15 14.37 -0.35
C LEU A 261 -8.05 13.88 -1.50
N LEU A 262 -8.88 14.76 -2.07
CA LEU A 262 -9.73 14.44 -3.21
C LEU A 262 -8.92 14.05 -4.44
N LEU A 263 -7.77 14.70 -4.68
CA LEU A 263 -6.88 14.36 -5.78
C LEU A 263 -6.27 12.96 -5.58
N ALA A 264 -5.77 12.65 -4.39
CA ALA A 264 -5.25 11.32 -4.06
C ALA A 264 -6.33 10.24 -4.21
N TYR A 265 -7.52 10.48 -3.68
CA TYR A 265 -8.66 9.58 -3.81
C TYR A 265 -9.01 9.32 -5.27
N SER A 266 -9.22 10.36 -6.07
CA SER A 266 -9.64 10.22 -7.47
C SER A 266 -8.59 9.61 -8.39
N THR A 267 -7.31 9.77 -8.06
CA THR A 267 -6.19 9.24 -8.87
C THR A 267 -5.64 7.91 -8.36
N ALA A 268 -6.05 7.47 -7.16
CA ALA A 268 -5.44 6.36 -6.44
C ALA A 268 -3.89 6.47 -6.41
N SER A 269 -3.38 7.70 -6.26
CA SER A 269 -1.94 7.98 -6.25
C SER A 269 -1.61 9.10 -5.26
N SER A 270 -0.92 8.72 -4.18
CA SER A 270 -0.45 9.69 -3.18
C SER A 270 0.54 10.68 -3.79
N GLU A 271 1.42 10.22 -4.69
CA GLU A 271 2.42 11.05 -5.35
C GLU A 271 1.79 12.18 -6.17
N SER A 272 0.66 11.93 -6.84
CA SER A 272 -0.04 12.96 -7.61
C SER A 272 -0.56 14.10 -6.73
N ALA A 273 -0.84 13.83 -5.47
CA ALA A 273 -1.31 14.81 -4.50
C ALA A 273 -0.18 15.57 -3.79
N LEU A 274 1.05 15.09 -3.86
CA LEU A 274 2.19 15.63 -3.11
C LEU A 274 2.41 17.15 -3.31
N PRO A 275 2.43 17.71 -4.54
CA PRO A 275 2.61 19.14 -4.72
C PRO A 275 1.52 19.96 -4.04
N ARG A 276 0.25 19.51 -4.15
CA ARG A 276 -0.89 20.17 -3.49
C ARG A 276 -0.87 20.02 -1.99
N LEU A 277 -0.33 18.89 -1.49
CA LEU A 277 -0.18 18.67 -0.05
C LEU A 277 0.87 19.61 0.54
N PHE A 278 1.96 19.86 -0.17
CA PHE A 278 2.94 20.88 0.22
C PHE A 278 2.30 22.26 0.34
N GLU A 279 1.57 22.70 -0.68
CA GLU A 279 0.87 23.99 -0.67
C GLU A 279 -0.14 24.09 0.50
N ALA A 280 -0.89 23.02 0.75
CA ALA A 280 -1.87 22.95 1.82
C ALA A 280 -1.22 23.08 3.21
N LEU A 281 -0.10 22.40 3.42
CA LEU A 281 0.64 22.42 4.68
C LEU A 281 1.35 23.78 4.89
N ASP A 282 1.91 24.38 3.85
CA ASP A 282 2.48 25.73 3.92
C ASP A 282 1.41 26.74 4.41
N ARG A 283 0.20 26.70 3.83
CA ARG A 283 -0.93 27.55 4.27
C ARG A 283 -1.40 27.23 5.69
N TYR A 284 -1.35 25.98 6.10
CA TYR A 284 -1.69 25.56 7.45
C TYR A 284 -0.66 26.07 8.49
N GLY A 285 0.52 26.51 8.06
CA GLY A 285 1.58 27.06 8.90
C GLY A 285 2.73 26.08 9.18
N VAL A 286 2.90 25.04 8.35
CA VAL A 286 4.05 24.13 8.43
C VAL A 286 5.20 24.70 7.59
N PRO A 287 6.39 25.00 8.18
CA PRO A 287 7.54 25.47 7.42
C PRO A 287 8.00 24.45 6.38
N ARG A 288 8.37 24.94 5.19
CA ARG A 288 8.80 24.11 4.05
C ARG A 288 9.98 23.17 4.38
N ARG A 289 10.90 23.60 5.26
CA ARG A 289 12.01 22.76 5.72
C ARG A 289 11.56 21.49 6.44
N ILE A 290 10.42 21.51 7.14
CA ILE A 290 9.89 20.32 7.83
C ILE A 290 9.06 19.48 6.85
N SER A 291 8.12 20.10 6.12
CA SER A 291 7.31 19.38 5.14
C SER A 291 8.17 18.74 4.05
N GLY A 292 9.21 19.45 3.57
CA GLY A 292 10.14 18.96 2.55
C GLY A 292 10.95 17.73 2.97
N PHE A 293 11.10 17.50 4.26
CA PHE A 293 11.77 16.32 4.81
C PHE A 293 10.76 15.22 5.22
N VAL A 294 9.74 15.58 6.02
CA VAL A 294 8.81 14.60 6.62
C VAL A 294 7.91 13.97 5.57
N LEU A 295 7.41 14.72 4.59
CA LEU A 295 6.50 14.17 3.58
C LEU A 295 7.18 13.12 2.69
N PRO A 296 8.34 13.36 2.04
CA PRO A 296 9.02 12.33 1.25
C PRO A 296 9.34 11.08 2.07
N LEU A 297 9.79 11.26 3.32
CA LEU A 297 10.02 10.16 4.25
C LEU A 297 8.71 9.40 4.54
N GLY A 298 7.62 10.11 4.78
CA GLY A 298 6.32 9.52 5.04
C GLY A 298 5.75 8.75 3.84
N TYR A 299 5.99 9.23 2.63
CA TYR A 299 5.58 8.52 1.40
C TYR A 299 6.30 7.17 1.20
N SER A 300 7.43 6.97 1.87
CA SER A 300 8.15 5.69 1.87
C SER A 300 7.84 4.84 3.11
N PHE A 301 7.56 5.46 4.26
CA PHE A 301 7.50 4.77 5.56
C PHE A 301 6.17 4.83 6.28
N ASN A 302 5.23 5.68 5.85
CA ASN A 302 3.94 5.92 6.54
C ASN A 302 2.74 5.82 5.59
N LEU A 303 2.55 4.65 5.01
CA LEU A 303 1.41 4.35 4.13
C LEU A 303 0.30 3.64 4.91
N ASP A 304 -0.27 4.33 5.90
CA ASP A 304 -1.20 3.76 6.89
C ASP A 304 -2.40 3.03 6.28
N GLY A 305 -3.06 3.63 5.28
CA GLY A 305 -4.19 2.99 4.61
C GLY A 305 -3.79 1.72 3.87
N SER A 306 -2.61 1.72 3.24
CA SER A 306 -2.06 0.55 2.57
C SER A 306 -1.69 -0.54 3.57
N MET A 307 -1.15 -0.17 4.73
CA MET A 307 -0.79 -1.10 5.79
C MET A 307 -2.00 -1.79 6.40
N MET A 308 -3.08 -1.04 6.70
CA MET A 308 -4.34 -1.64 7.14
C MET A 308 -4.87 -2.63 6.11
N TYR A 309 -4.81 -2.27 4.84
CA TYR A 309 -5.27 -3.14 3.77
C TYR A 309 -4.48 -4.44 3.67
N THR A 310 -3.15 -4.39 3.84
CA THR A 310 -2.34 -5.62 3.74
C THR A 310 -2.74 -6.67 4.76
N SER A 311 -2.97 -6.29 6.03
CA SER A 311 -3.41 -7.22 7.07
C SER A 311 -4.86 -7.68 6.85
N PHE A 312 -5.75 -6.75 6.53
CA PHE A 312 -7.17 -7.02 6.28
C PHE A 312 -7.36 -7.99 5.10
N ALA A 313 -6.69 -7.72 3.97
CA ALA A 313 -6.80 -8.52 2.76
C ALA A 313 -6.12 -9.90 2.88
N THR A 314 -4.96 -10.00 3.53
CA THR A 314 -4.29 -11.27 3.75
C THR A 314 -5.15 -12.21 4.60
N MET A 315 -5.74 -11.70 5.68
CA MET A 315 -6.65 -12.48 6.52
C MET A 315 -7.97 -12.81 5.82
N PHE A 316 -8.50 -11.89 5.01
CA PHE A 316 -9.67 -12.19 4.15
C PHE A 316 -9.42 -13.40 3.25
N ILE A 317 -8.24 -13.45 2.60
CA ILE A 317 -7.86 -14.60 1.77
C ILE A 317 -7.76 -15.87 2.62
N ALA A 318 -7.10 -15.84 3.78
CA ALA A 318 -7.04 -16.99 4.67
C ALA A 318 -8.44 -17.50 5.05
N GLN A 319 -9.37 -16.60 5.39
CA GLN A 319 -10.76 -16.93 5.69
C GLN A 319 -11.49 -17.51 4.48
N ALA A 320 -11.30 -16.94 3.29
CA ALA A 320 -11.96 -17.37 2.05
C ALA A 320 -11.58 -18.80 1.64
N TYR A 321 -10.36 -19.22 1.99
CA TYR A 321 -9.86 -20.58 1.76
C TYR A 321 -10.00 -21.49 2.99
N ASN A 322 -10.69 -21.04 4.05
CA ASN A 322 -10.86 -21.79 5.30
C ASN A 322 -9.54 -22.22 5.96
N ILE A 323 -8.50 -21.42 5.87
CA ILE A 323 -7.21 -21.68 6.48
C ILE A 323 -7.17 -20.98 7.85
N PRO A 324 -7.29 -21.73 8.97
CA PRO A 324 -7.25 -21.14 10.29
C PRO A 324 -5.82 -20.71 10.62
N LEU A 325 -5.62 -19.44 10.96
CA LEU A 325 -4.37 -18.92 11.48
C LEU A 325 -4.49 -18.75 13.00
N SER A 326 -3.58 -19.36 13.74
CA SER A 326 -3.47 -19.17 15.19
C SER A 326 -3.12 -17.71 15.55
N ALA A 327 -3.43 -17.29 16.77
CA ALA A 327 -3.07 -15.93 17.22
C ALA A 327 -1.56 -15.66 17.10
N GLY A 328 -0.71 -16.63 17.35
CA GLY A 328 0.74 -16.51 17.17
C GLY A 328 1.14 -16.27 15.71
N GLN A 329 0.53 -16.98 14.75
CA GLN A 329 0.76 -16.79 13.32
C GLN A 329 0.26 -15.42 12.86
N GLN A 330 -0.89 -14.96 13.36
CA GLN A 330 -1.41 -13.63 13.04
C GLN A 330 -0.49 -12.51 13.57
N ILE A 331 0.06 -12.66 14.77
CA ILE A 331 1.05 -11.71 15.32
C ILE A 331 2.35 -11.74 14.50
N ALA A 332 2.84 -12.92 14.14
CA ALA A 332 4.02 -13.06 13.28
C ALA A 332 3.78 -12.39 11.91
N MET A 333 2.60 -12.59 11.32
CA MET A 333 2.18 -11.95 10.09
C MET A 333 2.13 -10.41 10.23
N LEU A 334 1.59 -9.89 11.35
CA LEU A 334 1.55 -8.47 11.65
C LEU A 334 2.97 -7.88 11.70
N LEU A 335 3.90 -8.52 12.42
CA LEU A 335 5.29 -8.08 12.52
C LEU A 335 6.00 -8.13 11.16
N THR A 336 5.76 -9.17 10.38
CA THR A 336 6.27 -9.29 9.00
C THR A 336 5.73 -8.16 8.13
N LEU A 337 4.41 -7.93 8.13
CA LEU A 337 3.78 -6.86 7.37
C LEU A 337 4.29 -5.47 7.81
N MET A 338 4.53 -5.26 9.08
CA MET A 338 5.07 -4.00 9.59
C MET A 338 6.44 -3.67 8.99
N ILE A 339 7.27 -4.69 8.75
CA ILE A 339 8.60 -4.53 8.16
C ILE A 339 8.50 -4.46 6.63
N THR A 340 7.82 -5.42 6.00
CA THR A 340 7.74 -5.52 4.54
C THR A 340 6.96 -4.38 3.90
N SER A 341 5.98 -3.81 4.62
CA SER A 341 5.21 -2.66 4.16
C SER A 341 6.04 -1.38 4.00
N LYS A 342 7.22 -1.29 4.63
CA LYS A 342 8.12 -0.13 4.47
C LYS A 342 8.74 -0.03 3.07
N GLY A 343 8.65 -1.09 2.28
CA GLY A 343 9.04 -1.09 0.86
C GLY A 343 7.88 -0.82 -0.12
N ILE A 344 6.68 -0.50 0.38
CA ILE A 344 5.55 -0.15 -0.50
C ILE A 344 5.84 1.21 -1.14
N ALA A 345 5.85 1.25 -2.48
CA ALA A 345 5.88 2.51 -3.19
C ALA A 345 4.50 3.18 -3.16
N GLY A 346 4.46 4.52 -3.17
CA GLY A 346 3.21 5.32 -3.20
C GLY A 346 2.46 5.25 -4.54
N VAL A 347 2.60 4.16 -5.29
CA VAL A 347 1.99 3.94 -6.61
C VAL A 347 0.74 3.06 -6.51
N PRO A 348 -0.19 3.20 -7.45
CA PRO A 348 -1.42 2.41 -7.46
C PRO A 348 -1.15 0.91 -7.36
N ARG A 349 -1.91 0.22 -6.50
CA ARG A 349 -1.89 -1.23 -6.29
C ARG A 349 -0.59 -1.84 -5.74
N ALA A 350 0.36 -1.05 -5.28
CA ALA A 350 1.61 -1.57 -4.69
C ALA A 350 1.37 -2.50 -3.49
N SER A 351 0.27 -2.33 -2.76
CA SER A 351 -0.08 -3.20 -1.63
C SER A 351 -0.36 -4.65 -2.02
N LEU A 352 -0.87 -4.92 -3.25
CA LEU A 352 -1.10 -6.28 -3.74
C LEU A 352 0.20 -7.10 -3.80
N VAL A 353 1.30 -6.41 -4.00
CA VAL A 353 2.65 -6.96 -4.02
C VAL A 353 3.06 -7.47 -2.66
N VAL A 354 2.85 -6.66 -1.63
CA VAL A 354 3.17 -7.02 -0.23
C VAL A 354 2.24 -8.13 0.25
N ILE A 355 0.96 -8.08 -0.15
CA ILE A 355 0.02 -9.17 0.11
C ILE A 355 0.53 -10.47 -0.54
N ALA A 356 0.95 -10.44 -1.82
CA ALA A 356 1.48 -11.62 -2.51
C ALA A 356 2.70 -12.22 -1.81
N ALA A 357 3.66 -11.37 -1.41
CA ALA A 357 4.83 -11.80 -0.66
C ALA A 357 4.44 -12.42 0.69
N THR A 358 3.50 -11.79 1.41
CA THR A 358 3.02 -12.29 2.69
C THR A 358 2.30 -13.62 2.55
N LEU A 359 1.42 -13.77 1.55
CA LEU A 359 0.74 -15.04 1.28
C LEU A 359 1.76 -16.16 1.03
N THR A 360 2.78 -15.90 0.21
CA THR A 360 3.84 -16.86 -0.09
C THR A 360 4.60 -17.25 1.19
N GLN A 361 4.99 -16.25 2.01
CA GLN A 361 5.74 -16.48 3.24
C GLN A 361 4.96 -17.29 4.29
N PHE A 362 3.65 -17.10 4.34
CA PHE A 362 2.77 -17.82 5.29
C PHE A 362 2.08 -19.04 4.65
N GLY A 363 2.55 -19.52 3.49
CA GLY A 363 2.00 -20.72 2.83
C GLY A 363 0.52 -20.58 2.45
N LEU A 364 0.02 -19.34 2.29
CA LEU A 364 -1.34 -19.07 1.89
C LEU A 364 -1.49 -19.05 0.36
N PRO A 365 -2.67 -19.41 -0.18
CA PRO A 365 -2.90 -19.46 -1.61
C PRO A 365 -2.73 -18.09 -2.27
N ILE A 366 -1.74 -17.95 -3.15
CA ILE A 366 -1.49 -16.69 -3.85
C ILE A 366 -2.59 -16.37 -4.86
N GLU A 367 -3.29 -17.38 -5.34
CA GLU A 367 -4.45 -17.27 -6.24
C GLU A 367 -5.57 -16.44 -5.60
N GLY A 368 -5.60 -16.39 -4.27
CA GLY A 368 -6.56 -15.55 -3.51
C GLY A 368 -6.46 -14.05 -3.84
N ILE A 369 -5.34 -13.58 -4.39
CA ILE A 369 -5.22 -12.19 -4.86
C ILE A 369 -6.22 -11.90 -6.00
N ALA A 370 -6.56 -12.89 -6.82
CA ALA A 370 -7.56 -12.72 -7.87
C ALA A 370 -8.93 -12.25 -7.32
N LEU A 371 -9.28 -12.66 -6.08
CA LEU A 371 -10.49 -12.22 -5.41
C LEU A 371 -10.48 -10.70 -5.12
N LEU A 372 -9.31 -10.15 -4.83
CA LEU A 372 -9.15 -8.74 -4.52
C LEU A 372 -9.19 -7.86 -5.76
N LEU A 373 -8.71 -8.37 -6.92
CA LEU A 373 -8.55 -7.57 -8.14
C LEU A 373 -9.86 -6.90 -8.58
N GLY A 374 -11.00 -7.54 -8.36
CA GLY A 374 -12.32 -7.02 -8.72
C GLY A 374 -12.72 -5.74 -7.99
N VAL A 375 -12.27 -5.59 -6.75
CA VAL A 375 -12.63 -4.46 -5.87
C VAL A 375 -11.45 -3.57 -5.49
N ASP A 376 -10.23 -3.99 -5.79
CA ASP A 376 -8.99 -3.33 -5.37
C ASP A 376 -8.93 -1.85 -5.78
N THR A 377 -9.50 -1.48 -6.93
CA THR A 377 -9.51 -0.08 -7.38
C THR A 377 -10.21 0.84 -6.37
N PHE A 378 -11.36 0.42 -5.84
CA PHE A 378 -12.10 1.19 -4.85
C PHE A 378 -11.34 1.24 -3.52
N LEU A 379 -10.76 0.11 -3.12
CA LEU A 379 -9.95 0.02 -1.91
C LEU A 379 -8.69 0.89 -2.02
N ASP A 380 -8.06 0.93 -3.20
CA ASP A 380 -6.88 1.75 -3.47
C ASP A 380 -7.17 3.26 -3.35
N MET A 381 -8.34 3.70 -3.81
CA MET A 381 -8.78 5.09 -3.64
C MET A 381 -8.85 5.47 -2.14
N GLY A 382 -9.49 4.63 -1.33
CA GLY A 382 -9.66 4.87 0.11
C GLY A 382 -8.34 4.83 0.88
N ARG A 383 -7.52 3.80 0.65
CA ARG A 383 -6.21 3.69 1.32
C ARG A 383 -5.25 4.79 0.92
N THR A 384 -5.26 5.22 -0.35
CA THR A 384 -4.42 6.33 -0.83
C THR A 384 -4.81 7.65 -0.17
N ALA A 385 -6.10 7.92 -0.05
CA ALA A 385 -6.59 9.08 0.70
C ALA A 385 -6.12 9.03 2.17
N THR A 386 -6.19 7.86 2.79
CA THR A 386 -5.73 7.64 4.17
C THR A 386 -4.23 7.88 4.33
N ASN A 387 -3.41 7.47 3.36
CA ASN A 387 -1.96 7.74 3.35
C ASN A 387 -1.68 9.27 3.35
N VAL A 388 -2.45 10.04 2.58
CA VAL A 388 -2.32 11.51 2.55
C VAL A 388 -2.71 12.12 3.88
N VAL A 389 -3.81 11.67 4.51
CA VAL A 389 -4.25 12.12 5.85
C VAL A 389 -3.18 11.80 6.90
N GLY A 390 -2.68 10.57 6.94
CA GLY A 390 -1.65 10.14 7.88
C GLY A 390 -0.38 10.98 7.78
N ASN A 391 0.11 11.21 6.56
CA ASN A 391 1.30 12.02 6.32
C ASN A 391 1.10 13.50 6.64
N ALA A 392 -0.07 14.07 6.36
CA ALA A 392 -0.40 15.45 6.72
C ALA A 392 -0.43 15.64 8.24
N ILE A 393 -1.09 14.73 8.96
CA ILE A 393 -1.18 14.77 10.43
C ILE A 393 0.21 14.58 11.04
N ALA A 394 0.99 13.59 10.60
CA ALA A 394 2.34 13.37 11.08
C ALA A 394 3.20 14.64 10.93
N THR A 395 3.17 15.26 9.74
CA THR A 395 3.95 16.47 9.47
C THR A 395 3.53 17.63 10.35
N ALA A 396 2.22 17.83 10.56
CA ALA A 396 1.71 18.90 11.42
C ALA A 396 2.06 18.67 12.90
N VAL A 397 1.92 17.44 13.41
CA VAL A 397 2.27 17.08 14.80
C VAL A 397 3.77 17.23 15.06
N ILE A 398 4.61 16.75 14.15
CA ILE A 398 6.07 16.91 14.26
C ILE A 398 6.45 18.38 14.25
N THR A 399 5.83 19.19 13.40
CA THR A 399 6.04 20.65 13.37
C THR A 399 5.66 21.29 14.70
N HIS A 400 4.56 20.85 15.30
CA HIS A 400 4.13 21.30 16.62
C HIS A 400 5.14 20.93 17.71
N TRP A 401 5.63 19.68 17.71
CA TRP A 401 6.64 19.22 18.68
C TRP A 401 7.99 19.93 18.55
N GLU A 402 8.30 20.46 17.36
CA GLU A 402 9.48 21.30 17.14
C GLU A 402 9.24 22.78 17.54
N GLY A 403 8.02 23.13 17.95
CA GLY A 403 7.66 24.53 18.29
C GLY A 403 7.64 25.48 17.09
N MET A 404 7.52 24.92 15.87
CA MET A 404 7.65 25.68 14.62
C MET A 404 6.32 25.90 13.88
N LEU A 405 5.19 25.44 14.44
CA LEU A 405 3.90 25.56 13.79
C LEU A 405 3.39 27.01 13.82
N GLN A 406 3.40 27.65 12.68
CA GLN A 406 2.99 29.04 12.49
C GLN A 406 1.45 29.21 12.50
N PRO A 407 0.91 30.43 12.70
CA PRO A 407 -0.50 30.71 12.49
C PRO A 407 -0.93 30.31 11.07
N PRO A 408 -2.13 29.74 10.90
CA PRO A 408 -2.62 29.36 9.57
C PRO A 408 -3.01 30.60 8.77
N MET A 409 -2.76 30.57 7.47
CA MET A 409 -3.27 31.54 6.49
C MET A 409 -4.73 31.20 6.14
N ASP A 410 -5.47 32.12 5.50
CA ASP A 410 -6.81 31.81 5.01
C ASP A 410 -6.72 30.66 3.97
N PRO A 411 -7.48 29.58 4.14
CA PRO A 411 -7.45 28.46 3.20
C PRO A 411 -7.94 28.82 1.81
N ASP A 412 -8.75 29.85 1.65
CA ASP A 412 -9.38 30.26 0.40
C ASP A 412 -8.65 31.48 -0.26
N GLU A 413 -7.65 32.07 0.40
CA GLU A 413 -6.85 33.17 -0.15
C GLU A 413 -5.84 32.68 -1.19
N PRO A 414 -5.66 33.35 -2.32
CA PRO A 414 -4.67 32.94 -3.33
C PRO A 414 -3.25 33.00 -2.73
N THR A 415 -2.46 31.96 -2.97
CA THR A 415 -1.06 31.91 -2.48
C THR A 415 -0.31 33.11 -3.03
N PRO A 416 0.37 33.91 -2.19
CA PRO A 416 1.27 34.93 -2.71
C PRO A 416 2.30 34.23 -3.61
N VAL A 417 2.33 34.65 -4.88
CA VAL A 417 3.37 34.19 -5.82
C VAL A 417 4.70 34.59 -5.20
N ALA A 418 5.46 33.64 -4.70
CA ALA A 418 6.82 33.88 -4.25
C ALA A 418 7.59 34.34 -5.51
N LEU A 419 7.76 35.66 -5.64
CA LEU A 419 8.70 36.22 -6.58
C LEU A 419 10.09 35.68 -6.18
N HIS A 420 10.52 34.61 -6.82
CA HIS A 420 11.92 34.25 -6.82
C HIS A 420 12.66 35.44 -7.43
N HIS A 421 13.23 36.27 -6.57
CA HIS A 421 14.29 37.18 -6.99
C HIS A 421 15.40 36.29 -7.56
N LEU A 422 15.46 36.19 -8.86
CA LEU A 422 16.67 35.81 -9.57
C LEU A 422 17.71 36.89 -9.20
N PRO A 423 18.87 36.53 -8.65
CA PRO A 423 19.96 37.48 -8.54
C PRO A 423 20.37 37.86 -9.95
N GLY A 424 20.37 39.17 -10.23
CA GLY A 424 20.85 39.77 -11.48
C GLY A 424 22.36 39.60 -11.65
#